data_dc00d4034546a0935cbfd88446117f43
#
_entry.id   dc00d4034546a0935cbfd88446117f43
#
_cell.length_a   1.000
_cell.length_b   1.000
_cell.length_c   1.000
_cell.angle_alpha   90.00
_cell.angle_beta   90.00
_cell.angle_gamma   90.00
#
_symmetry.space_group_name_H-M   'P 1'
#
loop_
_entity.id
_entity.type
_entity.pdbx_description
1 polymer ?
#
loop_
_entity_poly.entity_id
_entity_poly.type
_entity_poly.pdbx_seq_one_letter_code
_entity_poly.pdbx_strand_id
1 'polypeptide(L)'
;MSSHATSIDPIAPGPWDVIVIGAGAAGLMTCLELPEGLRVLLLNRNTSRRSSSRWAQGGIAAVTRSNDNAGSHGADTVRAGAGLCDGDAVRLLVDDAPQSVLRLQELGMVFDRNPDGSLATTLEAAHSHRRVLHVQDRTGKALVDVLRDRVDARPGLQHRRGVRVTQLWVQNNRCCGVQVLEGPRLHWIPARAVVLATGGGGHLYTNTTNPAQACGEGVALAWQAGAAIEDLEFVQFHPTALKLEHAPCFLISEAVRGEGALLVDPLGQSPVHGLVGKELAPRDQVSRALVRCMQAQGVAHMGLDLTPIKTETLLRRFPTILERCHSFGINPKQQPIPVAPAAHYWMGGVATNLKAATSLPGLYAVGEVACTGLHGANRLASNSLMECLVFARQLRDIDLGNPLPKTTTTEQQSETTSNNDHDHGAFSKQELTQSIQWLRSECWRVAGVDRSAHGMQDVLKTLRKATPILEAMTPLKLMQEQHPERSTLLDESRRAELNLMLDLLHRQQSSSLLLDACLFRKESRGGHFRNDTPAPMPQWCRHSRQVKGQAIGTRAVTS
;
A
#
# COMPACT_ATOMS: atom_id res chain seq x y z
N MET A 1 29.13 -5.87 27.25
CA MET A 1 27.92 -6.51 26.70
C MET A 1 28.21 -6.82 25.25
N SER A 2 28.45 -8.09 24.94
CA SER A 2 28.90 -8.60 23.65
C SER A 2 27.75 -8.48 22.63
N SER A 3 27.94 -7.67 21.58
CA SER A 3 27.03 -7.58 20.44
C SER A 3 27.13 -8.89 19.64
N HIS A 4 26.16 -9.78 19.81
CA HIS A 4 25.97 -10.85 18.86
C HIS A 4 25.50 -10.25 17.53
N ALA A 5 26.45 -9.94 16.66
CA ALA A 5 26.19 -9.85 15.23
C ALA A 5 25.70 -11.24 14.80
N THR A 6 24.40 -11.45 14.70
CA THR A 6 23.84 -12.62 14.03
C THR A 6 24.38 -12.61 12.61
N SER A 7 25.28 -13.55 12.30
CA SER A 7 25.73 -13.80 10.94
C SER A 7 24.48 -14.12 10.11
N ILE A 8 24.12 -13.20 9.21
CA ILE A 8 23.02 -13.41 8.29
C ILE A 8 23.56 -14.37 7.23
N ASP A 9 23.07 -15.61 7.20
CA ASP A 9 23.45 -16.57 6.16
C ASP A 9 23.24 -15.95 4.77
N PRO A 10 24.18 -16.07 3.84
CA PRO A 10 24.04 -15.49 2.52
C PRO A 10 22.79 -16.04 1.81
N ILE A 11 22.24 -15.27 0.87
CA ILE A 11 21.17 -15.78 -0.01
C ILE A 11 21.73 -17.00 -0.75
N ALA A 12 21.03 -18.14 -0.63
CA ALA A 12 21.46 -19.36 -1.29
C ALA A 12 21.60 -19.13 -2.80
N PRO A 13 22.66 -19.63 -3.45
CA PRO A 13 22.87 -19.43 -4.88
C PRO A 13 21.67 -19.91 -5.69
N GLY A 14 21.25 -19.09 -6.68
CA GLY A 14 20.08 -19.31 -7.54
C GLY A 14 20.27 -20.36 -8.61
N PRO A 15 19.36 -20.49 -9.59
CA PRO A 15 18.20 -19.61 -9.79
C PRO A 15 17.04 -19.91 -8.84
N TRP A 16 16.27 -18.87 -8.52
CA TRP A 16 15.02 -18.97 -7.79
C TRP A 16 13.86 -19.18 -8.78
N ASP A 17 12.85 -19.96 -8.38
CA ASP A 17 11.63 -20.03 -9.19
C ASP A 17 10.84 -18.74 -9.04
N VAL A 18 10.63 -18.27 -7.80
CA VAL A 18 9.88 -17.05 -7.52
C VAL A 18 10.60 -16.18 -6.47
N ILE A 19 10.73 -14.89 -6.76
CA ILE A 19 11.09 -13.88 -5.76
C ILE A 19 9.83 -13.09 -5.40
N VAL A 20 9.48 -13.04 -4.11
CA VAL A 20 8.38 -12.23 -3.57
C VAL A 20 8.96 -11.03 -2.84
N ILE A 21 8.53 -9.81 -3.22
CA ILE A 21 9.05 -8.55 -2.65
C ILE A 21 8.00 -7.93 -1.75
N GLY A 22 8.22 -7.99 -0.43
CA GLY A 22 7.33 -7.45 0.60
C GLY A 22 6.69 -8.55 1.45
N ALA A 23 6.80 -8.41 2.79
CA ALA A 23 6.31 -9.34 3.79
C ALA A 23 5.06 -8.79 4.55
N GLY A 24 4.17 -8.12 3.82
CA GLY A 24 2.80 -7.79 4.25
C GLY A 24 1.85 -8.98 4.03
N ALA A 25 0.54 -8.77 4.26
CA ALA A 25 -0.47 -9.84 4.10
C ALA A 25 -0.41 -10.48 2.70
N ALA A 26 -0.35 -9.66 1.63
CA ALA A 26 -0.30 -10.15 0.25
C ALA A 26 0.93 -11.02 -0.02
N GLY A 27 2.13 -10.55 0.34
CA GLY A 27 3.36 -11.30 0.10
C GLY A 27 3.46 -12.59 0.92
N LEU A 28 3.04 -12.55 2.20
CA LEU A 28 3.00 -13.75 3.04
C LEU A 28 2.00 -14.78 2.51
N MET A 29 0.78 -14.32 2.13
CA MET A 29 -0.21 -15.22 1.55
C MET A 29 0.27 -15.80 0.21
N THR A 30 0.89 -14.98 -0.65
CA THR A 30 1.53 -15.46 -1.89
C THR A 30 2.51 -16.58 -1.61
N CYS A 31 3.40 -16.39 -0.64
CA CYS A 31 4.35 -17.44 -0.25
C CYS A 31 3.68 -18.73 0.20
N LEU A 32 2.49 -18.71 0.76
CA LEU A 32 1.75 -19.88 1.22
C LEU A 32 0.92 -20.55 0.11
N GLU A 33 0.55 -19.82 -0.91
CA GLU A 33 -0.32 -20.30 -1.98
C GLU A 33 0.47 -20.72 -3.25
N LEU A 34 1.73 -20.31 -3.39
CA LEU A 34 2.62 -20.84 -4.44
C LEU A 34 2.80 -22.35 -4.30
N PRO A 35 2.94 -23.13 -5.41
CA PRO A 35 3.21 -24.57 -5.36
C PRO A 35 4.36 -24.95 -4.44
N GLU A 36 4.21 -26.04 -3.66
CA GLU A 36 5.17 -26.43 -2.63
C GLU A 36 6.56 -26.79 -3.15
N GLY A 37 6.67 -27.32 -4.34
CA GLY A 37 7.95 -27.71 -4.95
C GLY A 37 8.81 -26.54 -5.43
N LEU A 38 8.32 -25.29 -5.38
CA LEU A 38 9.06 -24.13 -5.86
C LEU A 38 10.07 -23.62 -4.82
N ARG A 39 11.25 -23.21 -5.31
CA ARG A 39 12.22 -22.42 -4.55
C ARG A 39 11.77 -20.97 -4.50
N VAL A 40 11.36 -20.50 -3.33
CA VAL A 40 10.82 -19.15 -3.12
C VAL A 40 11.76 -18.32 -2.25
N LEU A 41 12.08 -17.10 -2.73
CA LEU A 41 12.82 -16.10 -1.97
C LEU A 41 11.89 -14.95 -1.58
N LEU A 42 11.63 -14.79 -0.28
CA LEU A 42 10.88 -13.65 0.25
C LEU A 42 11.84 -12.56 0.71
N LEU A 43 11.77 -11.41 0.07
CA LEU A 43 12.59 -10.23 0.38
C LEU A 43 11.78 -9.19 1.16
N ASN A 44 12.32 -8.72 2.27
CA ASN A 44 11.73 -7.66 3.05
C ASN A 44 12.77 -6.59 3.37
N ARG A 45 12.50 -5.35 2.93
CA ARG A 45 13.36 -4.18 3.20
C ARG A 45 13.57 -3.93 4.70
N ASN A 46 12.53 -4.14 5.51
CA ASN A 46 12.58 -3.88 6.94
C ASN A 46 13.04 -5.11 7.74
N THR A 47 13.83 -4.87 8.75
CA THR A 47 14.13 -5.85 9.81
C THR A 47 12.99 -5.95 10.82
N SER A 48 12.22 -4.86 11.00
CA SER A 48 11.09 -4.80 11.93
C SER A 48 9.84 -5.46 11.35
N ARG A 49 8.90 -5.82 12.25
CA ARG A 49 7.60 -6.39 11.88
C ARG A 49 6.56 -5.32 11.44
N ARG A 50 6.95 -4.09 11.15
CA ARG A 50 6.04 -2.99 10.78
C ARG A 50 5.58 -3.15 9.34
N SER A 51 4.26 -3.09 9.10
CA SER A 51 3.64 -3.04 7.77
C SER A 51 2.25 -2.41 7.87
N SER A 52 1.72 -1.87 6.75
CA SER A 52 0.34 -1.38 6.70
C SER A 52 -0.65 -2.47 7.07
N SER A 53 -0.44 -3.71 6.58
CA SER A 53 -1.27 -4.86 6.92
C SER A 53 -1.28 -5.15 8.42
N ARG A 54 -0.12 -5.09 9.10
CA ARG A 54 -0.04 -5.32 10.54
C ARG A 54 -0.70 -4.21 11.36
N TRP A 55 -0.76 -3.00 10.83
CA TRP A 55 -1.40 -1.86 11.48
C TRP A 55 -2.90 -1.76 11.20
N ALA A 56 -3.44 -2.61 10.33
CA ALA A 56 -4.86 -2.63 10.02
C ALA A 56 -5.68 -2.99 11.26
N GLN A 57 -6.50 -2.04 11.72
CA GLN A 57 -7.36 -2.17 12.89
C GLN A 57 -8.73 -2.74 12.52
N GLY A 58 -9.24 -2.42 11.30
CA GLY A 58 -10.51 -2.92 10.78
C GLY A 58 -10.53 -4.44 10.62
N GLY A 59 -11.36 -4.92 9.72
CA GLY A 59 -11.54 -6.35 9.55
C GLY A 59 -11.29 -6.84 8.13
N ILE A 60 -11.85 -8.01 7.86
CA ILE A 60 -11.83 -8.69 6.57
C ILE A 60 -13.28 -8.87 6.14
N ALA A 61 -13.67 -8.27 5.01
CA ALA A 61 -15.04 -8.36 4.51
C ALA A 61 -15.28 -9.71 3.81
N ALA A 62 -16.22 -10.50 4.31
CA ALA A 62 -16.64 -11.76 3.70
C ALA A 62 -18.06 -12.12 4.11
N VAL A 63 -18.80 -12.72 3.19
CA VAL A 63 -20.13 -13.29 3.48
C VAL A 63 -19.97 -14.58 4.26
N THR A 64 -20.40 -14.57 5.52
CA THR A 64 -20.33 -15.75 6.43
C THR A 64 -21.65 -16.05 7.12
N ARG A 65 -22.72 -15.28 6.79
CA ARG A 65 -24.04 -15.42 7.41
C ARG A 65 -25.12 -15.70 6.36
N SER A 66 -26.15 -16.43 6.72
CA SER A 66 -27.26 -16.79 5.84
C SER A 66 -28.14 -15.62 5.39
N ASN A 67 -28.13 -14.50 6.12
CA ASN A 67 -28.87 -13.29 5.78
C ASN A 67 -28.08 -12.31 4.89
N ASP A 68 -26.95 -12.71 4.35
CA ASP A 68 -26.10 -11.97 3.41
C ASP A 68 -25.72 -12.86 2.22
N ASN A 69 -25.30 -12.28 1.10
CA ASN A 69 -24.90 -13.03 -0.10
C ASN A 69 -23.84 -12.28 -0.92
N ALA A 70 -23.13 -13.02 -1.79
CA ALA A 70 -22.06 -12.48 -2.64
C ALA A 70 -22.54 -11.33 -3.54
N GLY A 71 -23.78 -11.42 -4.06
CA GLY A 71 -24.37 -10.35 -4.89
C GLY A 71 -24.52 -9.03 -4.12
N SER A 72 -24.95 -9.08 -2.85
CA SER A 72 -25.04 -7.91 -1.97
C SER A 72 -23.66 -7.32 -1.69
N HIS A 73 -22.64 -8.16 -1.41
CA HIS A 73 -21.26 -7.70 -1.21
C HIS A 73 -20.69 -7.07 -2.49
N GLY A 74 -20.95 -7.69 -3.65
CA GLY A 74 -20.57 -7.16 -4.96
C GLY A 74 -21.21 -5.80 -5.25
N ALA A 75 -22.53 -5.67 -5.00
CA ALA A 75 -23.25 -4.41 -5.18
C ALA A 75 -22.71 -3.27 -4.30
N ASP A 76 -22.38 -3.57 -3.04
CA ASP A 76 -21.74 -2.60 -2.14
C ASP A 76 -20.35 -2.19 -2.67
N THR A 77 -19.55 -3.14 -3.18
CA THR A 77 -18.23 -2.88 -3.76
C THR A 77 -18.33 -1.98 -4.99
N VAL A 78 -19.22 -2.30 -5.95
CA VAL A 78 -19.42 -1.51 -7.17
C VAL A 78 -19.93 -0.10 -6.84
N ARG A 79 -20.87 0.02 -5.90
CA ARG A 79 -21.38 1.32 -5.44
C ARG A 79 -20.28 2.17 -4.83
N ALA A 80 -19.42 1.59 -3.97
CA ALA A 80 -18.29 2.30 -3.37
C ALA A 80 -17.28 2.74 -4.43
N GLY A 81 -17.01 1.91 -5.45
CA GLY A 81 -16.06 2.18 -6.53
C GLY A 81 -16.53 3.19 -7.57
N ALA A 82 -17.72 3.77 -7.40
CA ALA A 82 -18.26 4.89 -8.19
C ALA A 82 -18.25 4.64 -9.72
N GLY A 83 -18.57 3.41 -10.14
CA GLY A 83 -18.72 3.02 -11.55
C GLY A 83 -17.40 2.67 -12.25
N LEU A 84 -16.29 2.52 -11.55
CA LEU A 84 -14.99 2.15 -12.09
C LEU A 84 -14.49 0.76 -11.63
N CYS A 85 -15.34 -0.05 -11.00
CA CYS A 85 -14.95 -1.43 -10.68
C CYS A 85 -15.03 -2.32 -11.92
N ASP A 86 -14.00 -3.11 -12.16
CA ASP A 86 -14.05 -4.22 -13.10
C ASP A 86 -14.90 -5.35 -12.50
N GLY A 87 -16.00 -5.72 -13.19
CA GLY A 87 -16.98 -6.67 -12.69
C GLY A 87 -16.41 -8.05 -12.41
N ASP A 88 -15.50 -8.54 -13.26
CA ASP A 88 -14.83 -9.82 -13.05
C ASP A 88 -13.95 -9.83 -11.79
N ALA A 89 -13.26 -8.72 -11.48
CA ALA A 89 -12.45 -8.60 -10.28
C ALA A 89 -13.34 -8.57 -9.01
N VAL A 90 -14.49 -7.90 -9.09
CA VAL A 90 -15.47 -7.91 -8.00
C VAL A 90 -16.04 -9.31 -7.78
N ARG A 91 -16.46 -10.00 -8.84
CA ARG A 91 -16.97 -11.38 -8.74
C ARG A 91 -15.93 -12.31 -8.11
N LEU A 92 -14.69 -12.28 -8.62
CA LEU A 92 -13.60 -13.09 -8.08
C LEU A 92 -13.44 -12.87 -6.58
N LEU A 93 -13.43 -11.61 -6.13
CA LEU A 93 -13.27 -11.32 -4.70
C LEU A 93 -14.44 -11.84 -3.87
N VAL A 94 -15.68 -11.54 -4.26
CA VAL A 94 -16.84 -11.86 -3.41
C VAL A 94 -17.16 -13.34 -3.37
N ASP A 95 -16.88 -14.07 -4.47
CA ASP A 95 -17.09 -15.51 -4.57
C ASP A 95 -16.01 -16.30 -3.81
N ASP A 96 -14.75 -15.85 -3.83
CA ASP A 96 -13.64 -16.53 -3.15
C ASP A 96 -13.46 -16.09 -1.68
N ALA A 97 -14.10 -14.99 -1.24
CA ALA A 97 -13.95 -14.48 0.12
C ALA A 97 -14.31 -15.48 1.21
N PRO A 98 -15.43 -16.23 1.16
CA PRO A 98 -15.75 -17.23 2.18
C PRO A 98 -14.69 -18.33 2.29
N GLN A 99 -14.19 -18.82 1.14
CA GLN A 99 -13.14 -19.85 1.11
C GLN A 99 -11.80 -19.31 1.62
N SER A 100 -11.50 -18.03 1.39
CA SER A 100 -10.32 -17.37 1.95
C SER A 100 -10.40 -17.26 3.48
N VAL A 101 -11.58 -17.05 4.06
CA VAL A 101 -11.79 -17.08 5.52
C VAL A 101 -11.55 -18.48 6.08
N LEU A 102 -12.08 -19.52 5.44
CA LEU A 102 -11.83 -20.91 5.85
C LEU A 102 -10.32 -21.22 5.79
N ARG A 103 -9.64 -20.82 4.72
CA ARG A 103 -8.20 -20.99 4.59
C ARG A 103 -7.42 -20.31 5.72
N LEU A 104 -7.80 -19.11 6.14
CA LEU A 104 -7.18 -18.45 7.29
C LEU A 104 -7.38 -19.22 8.60
N GLN A 105 -8.56 -19.78 8.81
CA GLN A 105 -8.84 -20.62 9.99
C GLN A 105 -8.00 -21.90 9.99
N GLU A 106 -7.84 -22.57 8.84
CA GLU A 106 -6.94 -23.71 8.67
C GLU A 106 -5.47 -23.35 8.98
N LEU A 107 -5.04 -22.15 8.60
CA LEU A 107 -3.72 -21.63 8.92
C LEU A 107 -3.55 -21.27 10.40
N GLY A 108 -4.65 -21.25 11.18
CA GLY A 108 -4.65 -21.01 12.62
C GLY A 108 -5.13 -19.61 13.04
N MET A 109 -5.77 -18.84 12.14
CA MET A 109 -6.36 -17.56 12.52
C MET A 109 -7.64 -17.76 13.34
N VAL A 110 -7.69 -17.11 14.50
CA VAL A 110 -8.87 -17.13 15.40
C VAL A 110 -9.56 -15.78 15.34
N PHE A 111 -10.76 -15.75 14.75
CA PHE A 111 -11.63 -14.58 14.73
C PHE A 111 -12.47 -14.48 16.01
N ASP A 112 -12.91 -13.29 16.36
CA ASP A 112 -13.86 -13.07 17.43
C ASP A 112 -15.18 -13.81 17.16
N ARG A 113 -15.83 -14.30 18.24
CA ARG A 113 -17.08 -15.06 18.15
C ARG A 113 -18.16 -14.44 19.02
N ASN A 114 -19.40 -14.63 18.60
CA ASN A 114 -20.58 -14.36 19.41
C ASN A 114 -20.77 -15.43 20.50
N PRO A 115 -21.62 -15.18 21.52
CA PRO A 115 -21.90 -16.16 22.58
C PRO A 115 -22.45 -17.52 22.06
N ASP A 116 -23.09 -17.52 20.89
CA ASP A 116 -23.61 -18.72 20.21
C ASP A 116 -22.53 -19.49 19.42
N GLY A 117 -21.26 -19.04 19.48
CA GLY A 117 -20.14 -19.64 18.76
C GLY A 117 -20.02 -19.21 17.30
N SER A 118 -20.95 -18.48 16.74
CA SER A 118 -20.86 -17.94 15.37
C SER A 118 -19.78 -16.86 15.26
N LEU A 119 -19.24 -16.64 14.06
CA LEU A 119 -18.24 -15.58 13.81
C LEU A 119 -18.86 -14.21 14.08
N ALA A 120 -18.18 -13.40 14.89
CA ALA A 120 -18.58 -12.02 15.13
C ALA A 120 -18.27 -11.15 13.92
N THR A 121 -19.23 -10.34 13.52
CA THR A 121 -19.09 -9.41 12.39
C THR A 121 -19.53 -8.00 12.77
N THR A 122 -18.90 -7.00 12.19
CA THR A 122 -19.26 -5.59 12.36
C THR A 122 -19.76 -4.98 11.07
N LEU A 123 -20.47 -3.84 11.18
CA LEU A 123 -20.83 -2.99 10.07
C LEU A 123 -19.77 -1.89 9.92
N GLU A 124 -19.29 -1.69 8.71
CA GLU A 124 -18.44 -0.54 8.35
C GLU A 124 -19.13 0.29 7.26
N ALA A 125 -18.63 1.50 7.00
CA ALA A 125 -19.22 2.43 6.04
C ALA A 125 -19.42 1.81 4.65
N ALA A 126 -20.52 2.18 4.02
CA ALA A 126 -20.96 1.74 2.70
C ALA A 126 -21.31 0.25 2.58
N HIS A 127 -21.20 -0.55 3.63
CA HIS A 127 -21.73 -1.92 3.67
C HIS A 127 -23.23 -1.92 3.99
N SER A 128 -23.99 -2.75 3.26
CA SER A 128 -25.41 -2.98 3.53
C SER A 128 -25.66 -4.02 4.63
N HIS A 129 -24.67 -4.88 4.93
CA HIS A 129 -24.76 -5.94 5.92
C HIS A 129 -23.53 -5.98 6.83
N ARG A 130 -23.71 -6.54 8.05
CA ARG A 130 -22.61 -6.81 8.98
C ARG A 130 -21.81 -8.01 8.48
N ARG A 131 -20.74 -7.81 7.68
CA ARG A 131 -19.93 -8.88 7.10
C ARG A 131 -18.43 -8.76 7.40
N VAL A 132 -18.03 -7.79 8.20
CA VAL A 132 -16.61 -7.54 8.47
C VAL A 132 -16.17 -8.35 9.68
N LEU A 133 -15.40 -9.40 9.43
CA LEU A 133 -14.77 -10.27 10.44
C LEU A 133 -13.60 -9.55 11.09
N HIS A 134 -13.38 -9.75 12.38
CA HIS A 134 -12.34 -9.02 13.11
C HIS A 134 -11.73 -9.84 14.26
N VAL A 135 -10.59 -9.37 14.76
CA VAL A 135 -9.96 -9.75 16.01
C VAL A 135 -9.77 -8.48 16.82
N GLN A 136 -10.77 -8.11 17.60
CA GLN A 136 -10.87 -6.81 18.30
C GLN A 136 -10.58 -5.64 17.32
N ASP A 137 -9.63 -4.74 17.66
CA ASP A 137 -9.13 -3.65 16.80
C ASP A 137 -7.68 -3.90 16.33
N ARG A 138 -7.30 -5.18 16.13
CA ARG A 138 -5.95 -5.62 15.74
C ARG A 138 -5.96 -6.79 14.75
N THR A 139 -6.97 -6.82 13.88
CA THR A 139 -7.15 -7.90 12.90
C THR A 139 -5.92 -8.10 12.02
N GLY A 140 -5.32 -7.01 11.54
CA GLY A 140 -4.12 -7.08 10.72
C GLY A 140 -2.90 -7.64 11.46
N LYS A 141 -2.77 -7.36 12.76
CA LYS A 141 -1.71 -7.95 13.59
C LYS A 141 -1.89 -9.47 13.68
N ALA A 142 -3.09 -9.92 14.02
CA ALA A 142 -3.40 -11.35 14.12
C ALA A 142 -3.15 -12.08 12.79
N LEU A 143 -3.63 -11.51 11.68
CA LEU A 143 -3.42 -12.04 10.33
C LEU A 143 -1.93 -12.18 9.99
N VAL A 144 -1.16 -11.10 10.11
CA VAL A 144 0.26 -11.08 9.71
C VAL A 144 1.09 -12.01 10.60
N ASP A 145 0.79 -12.13 11.89
CA ASP A 145 1.51 -13.02 12.79
C ASP A 145 1.27 -14.48 12.40
N VAL A 146 0.02 -14.91 12.19
CA VAL A 146 -0.32 -16.26 11.73
C VAL A 146 0.32 -16.61 10.40
N LEU A 147 0.18 -15.73 9.40
CA LEU A 147 0.75 -16.00 8.07
C LEU A 147 2.28 -16.10 8.12
N ARG A 148 2.94 -15.28 8.92
CA ARG A 148 4.40 -15.29 9.06
C ARG A 148 4.90 -16.60 9.69
N ASP A 149 4.26 -17.06 10.77
CA ASP A 149 4.65 -18.31 11.43
C ASP A 149 4.55 -19.49 10.46
N ARG A 150 3.56 -19.49 9.57
CA ARG A 150 3.41 -20.52 8.53
C ARG A 150 4.45 -20.36 7.40
N VAL A 151 4.76 -19.14 6.98
CA VAL A 151 5.79 -18.86 5.97
C VAL A 151 7.17 -19.26 6.48
N ASP A 152 7.51 -18.90 7.71
CA ASP A 152 8.81 -19.22 8.31
C ASP A 152 8.99 -20.75 8.49
N ALA A 153 7.89 -21.54 8.53
CA ALA A 153 7.89 -23.01 8.58
C ALA A 153 7.81 -23.70 7.20
N ARG A 154 7.69 -22.96 6.09
CA ARG A 154 7.52 -23.54 4.76
C ARG A 154 8.83 -24.07 4.18
N PRO A 155 8.92 -25.38 3.78
CA PRO A 155 10.08 -25.91 3.07
C PRO A 155 10.30 -25.20 1.72
N GLY A 156 11.56 -25.08 1.30
CA GLY A 156 11.92 -24.46 0.02
C GLY A 156 11.80 -22.94 -0.03
N LEU A 157 11.43 -22.29 1.08
CA LEU A 157 11.36 -20.85 1.19
C LEU A 157 12.51 -20.29 2.02
N GLN A 158 13.18 -19.27 1.49
CA GLN A 158 14.13 -18.44 2.24
C GLN A 158 13.54 -17.05 2.47
N HIS A 159 13.42 -16.61 3.72
CA HIS A 159 12.94 -15.28 4.09
C HIS A 159 14.12 -14.40 4.48
N ARG A 160 14.37 -13.33 3.72
CA ARG A 160 15.46 -12.37 3.94
C ARG A 160 14.90 -11.01 4.36
N ARG A 161 15.42 -10.51 5.48
CA ARG A 161 15.03 -9.21 6.06
C ARG A 161 16.19 -8.23 5.97
N GLY A 162 15.89 -6.93 5.83
CA GLY A 162 16.93 -5.90 5.64
C GLY A 162 17.50 -5.88 4.23
N VAL A 163 16.83 -6.51 3.26
CA VAL A 163 17.22 -6.53 1.85
C VAL A 163 16.33 -5.59 1.06
N ARG A 164 16.93 -4.62 0.41
CA ARG A 164 16.22 -3.67 -0.45
C ARG A 164 16.36 -4.07 -1.91
N VAL A 165 15.25 -4.23 -2.60
CA VAL A 165 15.25 -4.32 -4.07
C VAL A 165 15.45 -2.92 -4.63
N THR A 166 16.43 -2.77 -5.53
CA THR A 166 16.81 -1.48 -6.13
C THR A 166 16.34 -1.36 -7.58
N GLN A 167 16.29 -2.49 -8.30
CA GLN A 167 15.83 -2.57 -9.69
C GLN A 167 15.18 -3.93 -9.99
N LEU A 168 14.34 -3.98 -11.02
CA LEU A 168 13.90 -5.22 -11.66
C LEU A 168 14.82 -5.52 -12.85
N TRP A 169 15.24 -6.78 -12.98
CA TRP A 169 16.04 -7.24 -14.11
C TRP A 169 15.12 -7.58 -15.29
N VAL A 170 15.21 -6.79 -16.34
CA VAL A 170 14.44 -7.01 -17.57
C VAL A 170 15.38 -7.39 -18.71
N GLN A 171 15.11 -8.53 -19.32
CA GLN A 171 15.83 -9.01 -20.50
C GLN A 171 14.84 -9.57 -21.51
N ASN A 172 14.99 -9.23 -22.79
CA ASN A 172 14.09 -9.66 -23.87
C ASN A 172 12.60 -9.41 -23.55
N ASN A 173 12.30 -8.23 -23.02
CA ASN A 173 10.95 -7.82 -22.58
C ASN A 173 10.31 -8.76 -21.55
N ARG A 174 11.11 -9.37 -20.68
CA ARG A 174 10.67 -10.24 -19.57
C ARG A 174 11.42 -9.88 -18.30
N CYS A 175 10.72 -9.90 -17.17
CA CYS A 175 11.34 -9.80 -15.84
C CYS A 175 12.02 -11.14 -15.51
N CYS A 176 13.33 -11.10 -15.25
CA CYS A 176 14.20 -12.27 -15.03
C CYS A 176 14.87 -12.28 -13.66
N GLY A 177 14.54 -11.35 -12.77
CA GLY A 177 15.12 -11.24 -11.44
C GLY A 177 15.10 -9.84 -10.88
N VAL A 178 15.93 -9.60 -9.89
CA VAL A 178 16.02 -8.34 -9.16
C VAL A 178 17.47 -7.97 -8.84
N GLN A 179 17.76 -6.67 -8.76
CA GLN A 179 18.96 -6.17 -8.09
C GLN A 179 18.62 -5.87 -6.63
N VAL A 180 19.51 -6.24 -5.74
CA VAL A 180 19.31 -6.03 -4.30
C VAL A 180 20.50 -5.35 -3.65
N LEU A 181 20.21 -4.55 -2.65
CA LEU A 181 21.17 -4.07 -1.67
C LEU A 181 20.98 -4.88 -0.37
N GLU A 182 21.90 -5.80 -0.12
CA GLU A 182 21.93 -6.67 1.06
C GLU A 182 23.18 -6.36 1.90
N GLY A 183 23.01 -5.79 3.07
CA GLY A 183 24.14 -5.28 3.85
C GLY A 183 24.99 -4.31 3.00
N PRO A 184 26.30 -4.54 2.85
CA PRO A 184 27.16 -3.70 2.01
C PRO A 184 27.13 -4.10 0.52
N ARG A 185 26.52 -5.22 0.17
CA ARG A 185 26.61 -5.81 -1.18
C ARG A 185 25.44 -5.40 -2.05
N LEU A 186 25.75 -4.84 -3.22
CA LEU A 186 24.82 -4.61 -4.32
C LEU A 186 25.03 -5.70 -5.37
N HIS A 187 24.00 -6.51 -5.67
CA HIS A 187 24.11 -7.64 -6.60
C HIS A 187 22.78 -8.03 -7.21
N TRP A 188 22.81 -8.83 -8.26
CA TRP A 188 21.64 -9.33 -8.96
C TRP A 188 21.28 -10.75 -8.53
N ILE A 189 19.96 -11.03 -8.44
CA ILE A 189 19.41 -12.34 -8.13
C ILE A 189 18.49 -12.76 -9.26
N PRO A 190 18.81 -13.83 -10.02
CA PRO A 190 17.95 -14.32 -11.08
C PRO A 190 16.75 -15.07 -10.52
N ALA A 191 15.60 -14.91 -11.19
CA ALA A 191 14.38 -15.65 -10.88
C ALA A 191 13.51 -15.80 -12.13
N ARG A 192 12.75 -16.89 -12.21
CA ARG A 192 11.80 -17.16 -13.31
C ARG A 192 10.59 -16.23 -13.26
N ALA A 193 10.18 -15.84 -12.03
CA ALA A 193 9.11 -14.88 -11.80
C ALA A 193 9.42 -13.99 -10.59
N VAL A 194 8.92 -12.75 -10.63
CA VAL A 194 8.99 -11.77 -9.53
C VAL A 194 7.58 -11.32 -9.18
N VAL A 195 7.23 -11.34 -7.89
CA VAL A 195 5.94 -10.88 -7.37
C VAL A 195 6.15 -9.64 -6.51
N LEU A 196 5.60 -8.51 -6.95
CA LEU A 196 5.53 -7.29 -6.15
C LEU A 196 4.39 -7.40 -5.13
N ALA A 197 4.71 -7.26 -3.85
CA ALA A 197 3.77 -7.19 -2.72
C ALA A 197 4.17 -6.06 -1.75
N THR A 198 4.67 -4.96 -2.31
CA THR A 198 5.37 -3.87 -1.62
C THR A 198 4.45 -2.91 -0.90
N GLY A 199 3.13 -3.02 -1.08
CA GLY A 199 2.15 -2.07 -0.57
C GLY A 199 2.06 -0.80 -1.41
N GLY A 200 1.34 0.19 -0.91
CA GLY A 200 1.01 1.41 -1.65
C GLY A 200 1.94 2.60 -1.41
N GLY A 201 1.41 3.79 -1.58
CA GLY A 201 2.14 5.06 -1.54
C GLY A 201 1.62 6.10 -0.53
N GLY A 202 0.91 5.69 0.54
CA GLY A 202 0.35 6.67 1.48
C GLY A 202 1.39 7.57 2.13
N HIS A 203 2.65 7.14 2.25
CA HIS A 203 3.73 7.96 2.79
C HIS A 203 4.33 8.97 1.77
N LEU A 204 3.71 9.11 0.60
CA LEU A 204 3.91 10.27 -0.28
C LEU A 204 3.28 11.55 0.31
N TYR A 205 2.38 11.40 1.28
CA TYR A 205 1.67 12.51 1.94
C TYR A 205 2.20 12.77 3.35
N THR A 206 2.17 14.02 3.78
CA THR A 206 2.55 14.37 5.17
C THR A 206 1.61 13.75 6.18
N ASN A 207 0.28 13.87 5.95
CA ASN A 207 -0.71 13.26 6.82
C ASN A 207 -1.07 11.86 6.27
N THR A 208 -0.65 10.81 6.96
CA THR A 208 -0.89 9.43 6.53
C THR A 208 -0.95 8.48 7.72
N THR A 209 -1.80 7.46 7.61
CA THR A 209 -1.87 6.34 8.55
C THR A 209 -0.91 5.20 8.18
N ASN A 210 -0.13 5.35 7.10
CA ASN A 210 0.76 4.32 6.59
C ASN A 210 2.19 4.47 7.17
N PRO A 211 2.92 3.37 7.30
CA PRO A 211 4.32 3.40 7.73
C PRO A 211 5.24 3.99 6.65
N ALA A 212 6.42 4.43 7.05
CA ALA A 212 7.36 5.18 6.21
C ALA A 212 7.77 4.47 4.89
N GLN A 213 7.76 3.15 4.89
CA GLN A 213 8.07 2.33 3.71
C GLN A 213 6.95 2.29 2.65
N ALA A 214 5.73 2.70 2.98
CA ALA A 214 4.63 2.80 2.00
C ALA A 214 4.80 4.05 1.12
N CYS A 215 5.85 4.09 0.33
CA CYS A 215 6.32 5.25 -0.44
C CYS A 215 6.15 5.12 -1.96
N GLY A 216 5.40 4.12 -2.44
CA GLY A 216 5.22 3.87 -3.88
C GLY A 216 6.41 3.16 -4.54
N GLU A 217 7.35 2.59 -3.76
CA GLU A 217 8.56 1.94 -4.28
C GLU A 217 8.26 0.88 -5.35
N GLY A 218 7.25 0.01 -5.12
CA GLY A 218 6.90 -1.03 -6.10
C GLY A 218 6.30 -0.47 -7.39
N VAL A 219 5.54 0.63 -7.33
CA VAL A 219 5.03 1.33 -8.50
C VAL A 219 6.19 1.92 -9.31
N ALA A 220 7.16 2.56 -8.64
CA ALA A 220 8.35 3.10 -9.30
C ALA A 220 9.20 2.00 -9.95
N LEU A 221 9.45 0.88 -9.27
CA LEU A 221 10.17 -0.27 -9.82
C LEU A 221 9.47 -0.86 -11.05
N ALA A 222 8.17 -1.06 -10.99
CA ALA A 222 7.38 -1.56 -12.12
C ALA A 222 7.38 -0.60 -13.30
N TRP A 223 7.24 0.71 -13.04
CA TRP A 223 7.32 1.75 -14.05
C TRP A 223 8.69 1.80 -14.74
N GLN A 224 9.77 1.75 -13.96
CA GLN A 224 11.13 1.72 -14.51
C GLN A 224 11.32 0.51 -15.43
N ALA A 225 10.75 -0.65 -15.05
CA ALA A 225 10.79 -1.88 -15.81
C ALA A 225 9.88 -1.90 -17.06
N GLY A 226 9.04 -0.88 -17.26
CA GLY A 226 8.14 -0.77 -18.41
C GLY A 226 6.77 -1.41 -18.22
N ALA A 227 6.40 -1.83 -17.02
CA ALA A 227 5.07 -2.31 -16.73
C ALA A 227 4.04 -1.16 -16.75
N ALA A 228 2.82 -1.46 -17.17
CA ALA A 228 1.73 -0.50 -17.18
C ALA A 228 1.24 -0.19 -15.76
N ILE A 229 0.88 1.08 -15.53
CA ILE A 229 0.36 1.59 -14.27
C ILE A 229 -1.04 2.14 -14.53
N GLU A 230 -2.00 1.89 -13.63
CA GLU A 230 -3.38 2.35 -13.78
C GLU A 230 -3.88 3.07 -12.51
N ASP A 231 -4.78 4.05 -12.70
CA ASP A 231 -5.66 4.66 -11.68
C ASP A 231 -4.94 5.33 -10.49
N LEU A 232 -3.72 5.82 -10.67
CA LEU A 232 -2.95 6.41 -9.58
C LEU A 232 -3.60 7.66 -8.95
N GLU A 233 -4.48 8.35 -9.66
CA GLU A 233 -5.24 9.50 -9.14
C GLU A 233 -6.19 9.14 -8.00
N PHE A 234 -6.55 7.86 -7.83
CA PHE A 234 -7.46 7.42 -6.79
C PHE A 234 -6.74 7.04 -5.50
N VAL A 235 -6.64 8.00 -4.61
CA VAL A 235 -6.12 7.82 -3.24
C VAL A 235 -7.27 8.00 -2.26
N GLN A 236 -7.48 7.02 -1.39
CA GLN A 236 -8.48 7.10 -0.32
C GLN A 236 -7.87 7.78 0.90
N PHE A 237 -8.53 8.83 1.37
CA PHE A 237 -8.23 9.47 2.64
C PHE A 237 -9.17 8.92 3.71
N HIS A 238 -8.61 8.42 4.82
CA HIS A 238 -9.40 7.96 5.96
C HIS A 238 -9.79 9.18 6.80
N PRO A 239 -11.07 9.38 7.11
CA PRO A 239 -11.52 10.61 7.77
C PRO A 239 -11.06 10.73 9.22
N THR A 240 -10.82 9.62 9.92
CA THR A 240 -10.56 9.60 11.36
C THR A 240 -9.15 9.08 11.68
N ALA A 241 -8.12 9.85 11.31
CA ALA A 241 -6.77 9.69 11.84
C ALA A 241 -6.55 10.65 13.01
N LEU A 242 -5.96 10.16 14.10
CA LEU A 242 -5.58 10.98 15.24
C LEU A 242 -4.70 12.15 14.78
N LYS A 243 -5.08 13.37 15.14
CA LYS A 243 -4.38 14.60 14.78
C LYS A 243 -3.96 15.35 16.03
N LEU A 244 -2.69 15.18 16.40
CA LEU A 244 -2.03 15.90 17.46
C LEU A 244 -0.73 16.51 16.96
N GLU A 245 -0.35 17.62 17.50
CA GLU A 245 0.97 18.20 17.28
C GLU A 245 2.03 17.24 17.81
N HIS A 246 3.08 17.00 17.03
CA HIS A 246 4.20 16.10 17.36
C HIS A 246 3.86 14.60 17.53
N ALA A 247 2.64 14.16 17.22
CA ALA A 247 2.29 12.74 17.20
C ALA A 247 2.16 12.22 15.76
N PRO A 248 2.57 10.96 15.49
CA PRO A 248 2.28 10.33 14.20
C PRO A 248 0.76 10.15 14.06
N CYS A 249 0.26 10.29 12.82
CA CYS A 249 -1.13 9.97 12.54
C CYS A 249 -1.40 8.50 12.88
N PHE A 250 -2.30 8.25 13.81
CA PHE A 250 -2.73 6.92 14.21
C PHE A 250 -4.16 6.71 13.71
N LEU A 251 -4.41 5.56 13.06
CA LEU A 251 -5.74 5.24 12.57
C LEU A 251 -6.71 5.03 13.74
N ILE A 252 -7.84 5.71 13.73
CA ILE A 252 -9.00 5.35 14.54
C ILE A 252 -9.98 4.62 13.62
N SER A 253 -10.13 3.31 13.84
CA SER A 253 -10.90 2.42 12.98
C SER A 253 -12.30 2.93 12.71
N GLU A 254 -12.78 2.69 11.49
CA GLU A 254 -14.16 2.99 11.10
C GLU A 254 -15.20 2.20 11.88
N ALA A 255 -14.82 1.01 12.38
CA ALA A 255 -15.67 0.20 13.24
C ALA A 255 -16.17 0.96 14.48
N VAL A 256 -15.41 1.97 14.97
CA VAL A 256 -15.82 2.85 16.07
C VAL A 256 -17.06 3.67 15.68
N ARG A 257 -17.09 4.21 14.46
CA ARG A 257 -18.28 4.91 13.91
C ARG A 257 -19.43 3.94 13.67
N GLY A 258 -19.14 2.72 13.24
CA GLY A 258 -20.10 1.63 13.11
C GLY A 258 -20.76 1.20 14.42
N GLU A 259 -20.11 1.44 15.56
CA GLU A 259 -20.67 1.19 16.90
C GLU A 259 -21.33 2.45 17.51
N GLY A 260 -21.37 3.57 16.78
CA GLY A 260 -22.14 4.76 17.17
C GLY A 260 -21.33 5.99 17.58
N ALA A 261 -20.01 6.03 17.36
CA ALA A 261 -19.24 7.25 17.56
C ALA A 261 -19.67 8.35 16.58
N LEU A 262 -19.69 9.61 17.07
CA LEU A 262 -20.15 10.77 16.32
C LEU A 262 -18.99 11.69 15.95
N LEU A 263 -19.05 12.25 14.76
CA LEU A 263 -18.16 13.33 14.33
C LEU A 263 -18.72 14.66 14.79
N VAL A 264 -17.92 15.46 15.45
CA VAL A 264 -18.32 16.76 16.00
C VAL A 264 -17.31 17.85 15.68
N ASP A 265 -17.78 19.05 15.43
CA ASP A 265 -16.95 20.25 15.34
C ASP A 265 -16.69 20.85 16.75
N PRO A 266 -15.90 21.92 16.88
CA PRO A 266 -15.66 22.59 18.18
C PRO A 266 -16.92 23.10 18.89
N LEU A 267 -18.02 23.27 18.18
CA LEU A 267 -19.31 23.70 18.72
C LEU A 267 -20.24 22.51 19.06
N GLY A 268 -19.76 21.27 18.89
CA GLY A 268 -20.54 20.05 19.10
C GLY A 268 -21.53 19.72 17.95
N GLN A 269 -21.42 20.40 16.79
CA GLN A 269 -22.28 20.15 15.64
C GLN A 269 -21.66 19.08 14.73
N SER A 270 -22.54 18.28 14.07
CA SER A 270 -22.07 17.24 13.15
C SER A 270 -21.65 17.83 11.81
N PRO A 271 -20.36 17.70 11.39
CA PRO A 271 -19.88 18.13 10.08
C PRO A 271 -20.43 17.27 8.93
N VAL A 272 -21.09 16.15 9.23
CA VAL A 272 -21.60 15.18 8.25
C VAL A 272 -23.12 15.10 8.23
N HIS A 273 -23.85 16.00 8.91
CA HIS A 273 -25.31 15.97 9.03
C HIS A 273 -26.03 15.96 7.66
N GLY A 274 -25.45 16.61 6.64
CA GLY A 274 -26.01 16.68 5.28
C GLY A 274 -25.67 15.48 4.39
N LEU A 275 -24.89 14.50 4.86
CA LEU A 275 -24.54 13.33 4.08
C LEU A 275 -25.56 12.20 4.28
N VAL A 276 -25.92 11.51 3.20
CA VAL A 276 -26.67 10.26 3.28
C VAL A 276 -25.78 9.21 3.95
N GLY A 277 -26.25 8.64 5.05
CA GLY A 277 -25.47 7.72 5.88
C GLY A 277 -24.63 8.40 6.96
N LYS A 278 -24.58 9.75 7.00
CA LYS A 278 -23.89 10.54 8.05
C LYS A 278 -22.46 10.01 8.31
N GLU A 279 -22.17 9.55 9.52
CA GLU A 279 -20.88 8.99 9.93
C GLU A 279 -20.47 7.73 9.14
N LEU A 280 -21.43 7.01 8.55
CA LEU A 280 -21.23 5.82 7.72
C LEU A 280 -21.34 6.08 6.22
N ALA A 281 -21.39 7.35 5.80
CA ALA A 281 -21.26 7.72 4.39
C ALA A 281 -19.89 7.27 3.83
N PRO A 282 -19.73 7.14 2.51
CA PRO A 282 -18.45 6.79 1.88
C PRO A 282 -17.30 7.70 2.36
N ARG A 283 -16.12 7.11 2.56
CA ARG A 283 -14.94 7.78 3.16
C ARG A 283 -14.55 9.06 2.44
N ASP A 284 -14.63 9.09 1.13
CA ASP A 284 -14.33 10.26 0.31
C ASP A 284 -15.28 11.44 0.63
N GLN A 285 -16.57 11.17 0.82
CA GLN A 285 -17.56 12.19 1.18
C GLN A 285 -17.35 12.70 2.60
N VAL A 286 -17.12 11.81 3.56
CA VAL A 286 -16.85 12.19 4.96
C VAL A 286 -15.54 13.00 5.03
N SER A 287 -14.48 12.58 4.37
CA SER A 287 -13.19 13.31 4.38
C SER A 287 -13.32 14.71 3.81
N ARG A 288 -14.07 14.89 2.69
CA ARG A 288 -14.34 16.22 2.12
C ARG A 288 -15.18 17.09 3.07
N ALA A 289 -16.19 16.53 3.70
CA ALA A 289 -17.01 17.27 4.67
C ALA A 289 -16.17 17.78 5.84
N LEU A 290 -15.28 16.94 6.40
CA LEU A 290 -14.38 17.33 7.47
C LEU A 290 -13.41 18.43 7.03
N VAL A 291 -12.75 18.29 5.87
CA VAL A 291 -11.81 19.30 5.37
C VAL A 291 -12.50 20.65 5.16
N ARG A 292 -13.68 20.66 4.57
CA ARG A 292 -14.46 21.90 4.36
C ARG A 292 -14.86 22.56 5.67
N CYS A 293 -15.31 21.76 6.66
CA CYS A 293 -15.66 22.27 7.97
C CYS A 293 -14.43 22.82 8.70
N MET A 294 -13.29 22.11 8.64
CA MET A 294 -12.02 22.57 9.21
C MET A 294 -11.56 23.89 8.58
N GLN A 295 -11.64 24.02 7.25
CA GLN A 295 -11.28 25.25 6.55
C GLN A 295 -12.21 26.42 6.90
N ALA A 296 -13.53 26.18 6.93
CA ALA A 296 -14.52 27.21 7.24
C ALA A 296 -14.36 27.75 8.68
N GLN A 297 -13.94 26.91 9.61
CA GLN A 297 -13.78 27.29 11.03
C GLN A 297 -12.34 27.64 11.41
N GLY A 298 -11.36 27.50 10.48
CA GLY A 298 -9.96 27.79 10.75
C GLY A 298 -9.31 26.84 11.77
N VAL A 299 -9.77 25.57 11.87
CA VAL A 299 -9.27 24.59 12.84
C VAL A 299 -8.47 23.48 12.20
N ALA A 300 -7.55 22.88 12.97
CA ALA A 300 -6.65 21.84 12.48
C ALA A 300 -7.24 20.41 12.53
N HIS A 301 -8.34 20.21 13.25
CA HIS A 301 -9.00 18.90 13.43
C HIS A 301 -10.47 19.07 13.81
N MET A 302 -11.24 17.99 13.65
CA MET A 302 -12.57 17.79 14.22
C MET A 302 -12.48 16.85 15.44
N GLY A 303 -13.59 16.65 16.14
CA GLY A 303 -13.69 15.69 17.24
C GLY A 303 -14.36 14.39 16.79
N LEU A 304 -13.92 13.27 17.33
CA LEU A 304 -14.62 12.00 17.27
C LEU A 304 -15.09 11.65 18.68
N ASP A 305 -16.38 11.78 18.93
CA ASP A 305 -17.01 11.53 20.23
C ASP A 305 -17.40 10.06 20.37
N LEU A 306 -16.82 9.38 21.36
CA LEU A 306 -17.08 7.99 21.69
C LEU A 306 -18.07 7.81 22.85
N THR A 307 -18.55 8.90 23.44
CA THR A 307 -19.45 8.83 24.60
C THR A 307 -20.78 8.10 24.35
N PRO A 308 -21.35 8.08 23.11
CA PRO A 308 -22.55 7.31 22.83
C PRO A 308 -22.34 5.79 22.89
N ILE A 309 -21.10 5.31 22.81
CA ILE A 309 -20.81 3.87 22.83
C ILE A 309 -20.70 3.37 24.28
N LYS A 310 -21.39 2.27 24.58
CA LYS A 310 -21.31 1.65 25.91
C LYS A 310 -19.86 1.31 26.27
N THR A 311 -19.47 1.67 27.50
CA THR A 311 -18.10 1.46 28.04
C THR A 311 -17.62 0.02 27.85
N GLU A 312 -18.49 -0.94 28.11
CA GLU A 312 -18.19 -2.37 27.97
C GLU A 312 -17.83 -2.76 26.53
N THR A 313 -18.54 -2.20 25.55
CA THR A 313 -18.24 -2.37 24.13
C THR A 313 -16.89 -1.75 23.77
N LEU A 314 -16.60 -0.52 24.25
CA LEU A 314 -15.32 0.14 24.01
C LEU A 314 -14.15 -0.69 24.53
N LEU A 315 -14.22 -1.14 25.80
CA LEU A 315 -13.15 -1.93 26.44
C LEU A 315 -12.92 -3.28 25.75
N ARG A 316 -13.99 -3.94 25.32
CA ARG A 316 -13.91 -5.26 24.67
C ARG A 316 -13.41 -5.15 23.22
N ARG A 317 -13.91 -4.18 22.45
CA ARG A 317 -13.70 -4.12 20.99
C ARG A 317 -12.56 -3.24 20.54
N PHE A 318 -12.22 -2.20 21.32
CA PHE A 318 -11.27 -1.16 20.90
C PHE A 318 -10.15 -0.92 21.91
N PRO A 319 -9.56 -1.98 22.50
CA PRO A 319 -8.55 -1.82 23.55
C PRO A 319 -7.31 -1.09 23.06
N THR A 320 -6.86 -1.33 21.82
CA THR A 320 -5.66 -0.67 21.25
C THR A 320 -5.91 0.81 21.00
N ILE A 321 -7.09 1.19 20.53
CA ILE A 321 -7.47 2.59 20.32
C ILE A 321 -7.49 3.33 21.65
N LEU A 322 -8.11 2.74 22.69
CA LEU A 322 -8.15 3.33 24.03
C LEU A 322 -6.75 3.49 24.62
N GLU A 323 -5.94 2.42 24.58
CA GLU A 323 -4.55 2.45 25.06
C GLU A 323 -3.74 3.55 24.36
N ARG A 324 -3.89 3.65 23.03
CA ARG A 324 -3.17 4.64 22.26
C ARG A 324 -3.62 6.07 22.58
N CYS A 325 -4.91 6.32 22.71
CA CYS A 325 -5.43 7.63 23.14
C CYS A 325 -4.91 8.01 24.53
N HIS A 326 -4.97 7.08 25.48
CA HIS A 326 -4.44 7.31 26.83
C HIS A 326 -2.93 7.62 26.83
N SER A 327 -2.15 6.95 25.96
CA SER A 327 -0.71 7.23 25.84
C SER A 327 -0.39 8.66 25.36
N PHE A 328 -1.37 9.35 24.79
CA PHE A 328 -1.31 10.76 24.40
C PHE A 328 -2.10 11.68 25.34
N GLY A 329 -2.51 11.21 26.52
CA GLY A 329 -3.25 12.00 27.51
C GLY A 329 -4.72 12.25 27.16
N ILE A 330 -5.28 11.52 26.18
CA ILE A 330 -6.68 11.63 25.78
C ILE A 330 -7.48 10.53 26.48
N ASN A 331 -8.55 10.91 27.19
CA ASN A 331 -9.55 9.98 27.69
C ASN A 331 -10.79 9.99 26.77
N PRO A 332 -10.95 9.01 25.86
CA PRO A 332 -12.06 9.01 24.88
C PRO A 332 -13.46 8.86 25.48
N LYS A 333 -13.56 8.54 26.79
CA LYS A 333 -14.84 8.48 27.50
C LYS A 333 -15.29 9.84 28.06
N GLN A 334 -14.41 10.82 28.08
CA GLN A 334 -14.65 12.14 28.68
C GLN A 334 -14.56 13.28 27.66
N GLN A 335 -13.82 13.09 26.57
CA GLN A 335 -13.59 14.12 25.57
C GLN A 335 -13.49 13.50 24.16
N PRO A 336 -13.92 14.20 23.11
CA PRO A 336 -13.72 13.76 21.75
C PRO A 336 -12.25 13.58 21.38
N ILE A 337 -11.95 12.56 20.58
CA ILE A 337 -10.60 12.35 20.03
C ILE A 337 -10.38 13.35 18.90
N PRO A 338 -9.30 14.15 18.90
CA PRO A 338 -8.98 15.04 17.78
C PRO A 338 -8.62 14.22 16.53
N VAL A 339 -9.37 14.37 15.45
CA VAL A 339 -9.22 13.62 14.21
C VAL A 339 -9.19 14.52 12.99
N ALA A 340 -8.44 14.11 11.97
CA ALA A 340 -8.43 14.74 10.65
C ALA A 340 -8.24 13.68 9.55
N PRO A 341 -8.63 13.98 8.30
CA PRO A 341 -8.35 13.09 7.18
C PRO A 341 -6.84 12.87 6.97
N ALA A 342 -6.48 11.63 6.59
CA ALA A 342 -5.12 11.25 6.27
C ALA A 342 -5.10 10.23 5.13
N ALA A 343 -4.05 10.25 4.29
CA ALA A 343 -3.85 9.26 3.23
C ALA A 343 -3.77 7.86 3.84
N HIS A 344 -4.54 6.92 3.26
CA HIS A 344 -4.76 5.63 3.87
C HIS A 344 -4.58 4.45 2.91
N TYR A 345 -5.12 4.52 1.69
CA TYR A 345 -5.08 3.43 0.72
C TYR A 345 -4.98 3.97 -0.71
N TRP A 346 -4.16 3.33 -1.55
CA TRP A 346 -4.01 3.67 -2.97
C TRP A 346 -4.74 2.63 -3.82
N MET A 347 -5.83 3.01 -4.50
CA MET A 347 -6.61 2.09 -5.33
C MET A 347 -5.92 1.77 -6.64
N GLY A 348 -5.17 2.72 -7.19
CA GLY A 348 -4.32 2.53 -8.36
C GLY A 348 -3.00 1.85 -8.04
N GLY A 349 -2.29 1.43 -9.07
CA GLY A 349 -1.02 0.73 -8.95
C GLY A 349 -0.57 0.08 -10.25
N VAL A 350 0.20 -0.98 -10.14
CA VAL A 350 0.64 -1.79 -11.29
C VAL A 350 -0.57 -2.54 -11.87
N ALA A 351 -0.85 -2.31 -13.15
CA ALA A 351 -1.99 -2.95 -13.83
C ALA A 351 -1.83 -4.47 -13.85
N THR A 352 -2.83 -5.20 -13.38
CA THR A 352 -2.84 -6.67 -13.36
C THR A 352 -4.11 -7.25 -13.96
N ASN A 353 -4.02 -8.47 -14.45
CA ASN A 353 -5.18 -9.30 -14.76
C ASN A 353 -5.64 -10.10 -13.53
N LEU A 354 -6.70 -10.90 -13.68
CA LEU A 354 -7.24 -11.73 -12.58
C LEU A 354 -6.27 -12.79 -12.05
N LYS A 355 -5.21 -13.13 -12.78
CA LYS A 355 -4.13 -14.03 -12.36
C LYS A 355 -2.94 -13.27 -11.73
N ALA A 356 -3.14 -12.03 -11.33
CA ALA A 356 -2.11 -11.14 -10.78
C ALA A 356 -0.91 -10.87 -11.73
N ALA A 357 -0.99 -11.27 -13.00
CA ALA A 357 0.06 -11.03 -13.99
C ALA A 357 0.00 -9.58 -14.50
N THR A 358 1.16 -8.94 -14.60
CA THR A 358 1.29 -7.57 -15.13
C THR A 358 1.42 -7.56 -16.66
N SER A 359 1.54 -6.38 -17.26
CA SER A 359 1.84 -6.24 -18.70
C SER A 359 3.26 -6.67 -19.07
N LEU A 360 4.17 -6.88 -18.09
CA LEU A 360 5.53 -7.36 -18.30
C LEU A 360 5.60 -8.85 -17.94
N PRO A 361 5.85 -9.75 -18.90
CA PRO A 361 5.99 -11.17 -18.64
C PRO A 361 7.00 -11.46 -17.51
N GLY A 362 6.70 -12.44 -16.65
CA GLY A 362 7.54 -12.78 -15.49
C GLY A 362 7.41 -11.83 -14.30
N LEU A 363 6.63 -10.75 -14.42
CA LEU A 363 6.31 -9.84 -13.33
C LEU A 363 4.84 -9.97 -12.93
N TYR A 364 4.61 -10.11 -11.63
CA TYR A 364 3.30 -10.20 -11.00
C TYR A 364 3.18 -9.12 -9.92
N ALA A 365 1.95 -8.74 -9.55
CA ALA A 365 1.71 -7.81 -8.46
C ALA A 365 0.45 -8.20 -7.68
N VAL A 366 0.50 -8.13 -6.33
CA VAL A 366 -0.60 -8.49 -5.43
C VAL A 366 -0.73 -7.51 -4.27
N GLY A 367 -1.95 -7.31 -3.80
CA GLY A 367 -2.30 -6.35 -2.75
C GLY A 367 -2.16 -4.91 -3.23
N GLU A 368 -1.99 -3.96 -2.32
CA GLU A 368 -2.11 -2.52 -2.58
C GLU A 368 -1.14 -1.96 -3.65
N VAL A 369 -0.09 -2.67 -4.03
CA VAL A 369 0.77 -2.26 -5.16
C VAL A 369 0.13 -2.51 -6.52
N ALA A 370 -0.86 -3.41 -6.58
CA ALA A 370 -1.57 -3.79 -7.80
C ALA A 370 -2.81 -2.92 -8.02
N CYS A 371 -3.10 -2.61 -9.27
CA CYS A 371 -4.41 -2.14 -9.71
C CYS A 371 -5.14 -3.31 -10.37
N THR A 372 -6.02 -3.96 -9.60
CA THR A 372 -6.80 -5.12 -10.02
C THR A 372 -8.12 -4.75 -10.70
N GLY A 373 -8.48 -3.46 -10.69
CA GLY A 373 -9.80 -2.98 -11.10
C GLY A 373 -10.92 -3.20 -10.04
N LEU A 374 -10.62 -3.91 -8.96
CA LEU A 374 -11.58 -4.23 -7.90
C LEU A 374 -12.20 -3.01 -7.23
N HIS A 375 -11.36 -2.03 -6.89
CA HIS A 375 -11.75 -0.92 -6.00
C HIS A 375 -12.34 0.29 -6.73
N GLY A 376 -12.14 0.36 -8.04
CA GLY A 376 -12.56 1.53 -8.81
C GLY A 376 -12.02 2.84 -8.23
N ALA A 377 -12.86 3.87 -8.19
CA ALA A 377 -12.47 5.20 -7.73
C ALA A 377 -12.42 5.37 -6.19
N ASN A 378 -12.97 4.40 -5.43
CA ASN A 378 -12.99 4.47 -3.96
C ASN A 378 -13.27 3.07 -3.39
N ARG A 379 -12.41 2.62 -2.49
CA ARG A 379 -12.43 1.27 -1.92
C ARG A 379 -13.52 1.10 -0.87
N LEU A 380 -14.29 0.01 -0.96
CA LEU A 380 -15.17 -0.44 0.13
C LEU A 380 -14.32 -0.84 1.33
N ALA A 381 -14.72 -0.44 2.53
CA ALA A 381 -14.02 -0.76 3.76
C ALA A 381 -13.77 -2.28 3.90
N SER A 382 -12.63 -2.67 4.47
CA SER A 382 -12.25 -4.07 4.73
C SER A 382 -12.10 -5.01 3.51
N ASN A 383 -12.30 -4.53 2.26
CA ASN A 383 -12.00 -5.30 1.05
C ASN A 383 -10.49 -5.42 0.78
N SER A 384 -9.64 -4.49 1.26
CA SER A 384 -8.20 -4.50 0.94
C SER A 384 -7.43 -5.70 1.52
N LEU A 385 -7.77 -6.13 2.75
CA LEU A 385 -7.17 -7.35 3.30
C LEU A 385 -7.69 -8.59 2.57
N MET A 386 -8.98 -8.63 2.20
CA MET A 386 -9.54 -9.72 1.41
C MET A 386 -8.90 -9.78 0.02
N GLU A 387 -8.65 -8.64 -0.65
CA GLU A 387 -7.90 -8.59 -1.91
C GLU A 387 -6.51 -9.23 -1.78
N CYS A 388 -5.77 -8.92 -0.70
CA CYS A 388 -4.47 -9.55 -0.44
C CYS A 388 -4.54 -11.08 -0.38
N LEU A 389 -5.65 -11.64 0.09
CA LEU A 389 -5.85 -13.09 0.21
C LEU A 389 -6.28 -13.71 -1.12
N VAL A 390 -7.34 -13.17 -1.71
CA VAL A 390 -7.97 -13.73 -2.93
C VAL A 390 -7.02 -13.66 -4.13
N PHE A 391 -6.38 -12.53 -4.38
CA PHE A 391 -5.49 -12.39 -5.53
C PHE A 391 -4.14 -13.10 -5.32
N ALA A 392 -3.64 -13.24 -4.09
CA ALA A 392 -2.48 -14.08 -3.82
C ALA A 392 -2.76 -15.57 -4.13
N ARG A 393 -3.99 -16.05 -3.88
CA ARG A 393 -4.40 -17.43 -4.22
C ARG A 393 -4.40 -17.71 -5.73
N GLN A 394 -4.54 -16.70 -6.57
CA GLN A 394 -4.47 -16.87 -8.03
C GLN A 394 -3.06 -17.26 -8.51
N LEU A 395 -2.03 -17.10 -7.67
CA LEU A 395 -0.66 -17.51 -7.98
C LEU A 395 -0.38 -19.01 -7.72
N ARG A 396 -1.38 -19.80 -7.35
CA ARG A 396 -1.28 -21.27 -7.34
C ARG A 396 -0.91 -21.84 -8.70
N ASP A 397 -1.41 -21.20 -9.75
CA ASP A 397 -1.17 -21.58 -11.14
C ASP A 397 -0.24 -20.57 -11.83
N ILE A 398 0.78 -20.09 -11.11
CA ILE A 398 1.73 -19.09 -11.62
C ILE A 398 2.46 -19.62 -12.89
N ASP A 399 2.47 -18.83 -13.94
CA ASP A 399 3.24 -19.13 -15.14
C ASP A 399 4.71 -18.69 -14.97
N LEU A 400 5.59 -19.63 -14.81
CA LEU A 400 7.02 -19.38 -14.66
C LEU A 400 7.76 -19.21 -16.01
N GLY A 401 7.08 -19.46 -17.13
CA GLY A 401 7.70 -19.47 -18.45
C GLY A 401 8.82 -20.51 -18.58
N ASN A 402 9.66 -20.34 -19.59
CA ASN A 402 10.81 -21.21 -19.80
C ASN A 402 11.87 -21.05 -18.68
N PRO A 403 12.64 -22.10 -18.37
CA PRO A 403 13.79 -22.01 -17.48
C PRO A 403 14.74 -20.89 -17.94
N LEU A 404 15.31 -20.16 -16.98
CA LEU A 404 16.33 -19.17 -17.28
C LEU A 404 17.56 -19.87 -17.90
N PRO A 405 18.25 -19.25 -18.87
CA PRO A 405 19.53 -19.73 -19.32
C PRO A 405 20.46 -19.92 -18.11
N LYS A 406 21.25 -20.99 -18.08
CA LYS A 406 22.29 -21.16 -17.06
C LYS A 406 23.30 -20.04 -17.24
N THR A 407 23.21 -19.00 -16.43
CA THR A 407 24.30 -18.03 -16.29
C THR A 407 25.43 -18.76 -15.57
N THR A 408 26.52 -19.01 -16.26
CA THR A 408 27.79 -19.35 -15.63
C THR A 408 28.25 -18.10 -14.87
N THR A 409 27.85 -18.00 -13.61
CA THR A 409 28.40 -17.00 -12.69
C THR A 409 29.85 -17.38 -12.46
N THR A 410 30.72 -16.80 -13.24
CA THR A 410 32.17 -16.76 -12.88
C THR A 410 32.23 -15.79 -11.72
N GLU A 411 32.52 -16.28 -10.51
CA GLU A 411 32.84 -15.42 -9.37
C GLU A 411 34.16 -14.66 -9.67
N GLN A 412 34.07 -13.65 -10.51
CA GLN A 412 35.06 -12.59 -10.53
C GLN A 412 34.63 -11.55 -9.50
N GLN A 413 35.13 -11.70 -8.29
CA GLN A 413 35.13 -10.64 -7.30
C GLN A 413 35.96 -9.47 -7.86
N SER A 414 35.30 -8.57 -8.60
CA SER A 414 35.90 -7.27 -8.84
C SER A 414 35.60 -6.41 -7.62
N GLU A 415 36.47 -6.42 -6.65
CA GLU A 415 36.58 -5.38 -5.63
C GLU A 415 36.89 -4.08 -6.37
N THR A 416 35.86 -3.36 -6.77
CA THR A 416 36.06 -1.99 -7.22
C THR A 416 36.03 -1.10 -5.98
N THR A 417 37.18 -1.05 -5.28
CA THR A 417 37.54 0.07 -4.43
C THR A 417 37.73 1.26 -5.35
N SER A 418 36.67 2.02 -5.61
CA SER A 418 36.83 3.30 -6.32
C SER A 418 37.46 4.29 -5.34
N ASN A 419 38.71 4.63 -5.64
CA ASN A 419 39.43 5.74 -5.02
C ASN A 419 38.64 7.04 -5.11
N ASN A 420 38.67 7.78 -4.01
CA ASN A 420 38.43 9.20 -3.81
C ASN A 420 38.31 10.07 -5.09
N ASP A 421 37.11 10.14 -5.66
CA ASP A 421 36.66 11.34 -6.33
C ASP A 421 35.59 11.96 -5.42
N HIS A 422 35.97 13.03 -4.73
CA HIS A 422 35.02 13.95 -4.10
C HIS A 422 34.22 14.58 -5.23
N ASP A 423 33.05 13.99 -5.53
CA ASP A 423 32.12 14.53 -6.49
C ASP A 423 31.62 15.87 -5.92
N HIS A 424 32.05 17.00 -6.56
CA HIS A 424 31.63 18.35 -6.24
C HIS A 424 30.16 18.53 -6.70
N GLY A 425 29.19 17.92 -5.99
CA GLY A 425 27.77 18.00 -6.34
C GLY A 425 26.87 17.06 -5.53
N ALA A 426 27.41 16.28 -4.61
CA ALA A 426 26.63 15.34 -3.80
C ALA A 426 25.66 16.10 -2.87
N PHE A 427 24.38 15.73 -2.90
CA PHE A 427 23.41 16.21 -1.90
C PHE A 427 23.80 15.70 -0.52
N SER A 428 23.83 16.56 0.45
CA SER A 428 23.98 16.17 1.84
C SER A 428 22.77 15.32 2.31
N LYS A 429 22.96 14.49 3.30
CA LYS A 429 21.87 13.74 3.95
C LYS A 429 20.73 14.66 4.40
N GLN A 430 21.07 15.89 4.81
CA GLN A 430 20.09 16.89 5.23
C GLN A 430 19.25 17.37 4.05
N GLU A 431 19.86 17.70 2.91
CA GLU A 431 19.16 18.15 1.70
C GLU A 431 18.24 17.06 1.14
N LEU A 432 18.69 15.81 1.09
CA LEU A 432 17.84 14.67 0.68
C LEU A 432 16.64 14.50 1.61
N THR A 433 16.86 14.62 2.93
CA THR A 433 15.77 14.52 3.93
C THR A 433 14.78 15.68 3.79
N GLN A 434 15.27 16.90 3.62
CA GLN A 434 14.43 18.08 3.39
C GLN A 434 13.64 17.96 2.08
N SER A 435 14.25 17.44 1.02
CA SER A 435 13.58 17.20 -0.26
C SER A 435 12.43 16.19 -0.13
N ILE A 436 12.63 15.12 0.66
CA ILE A 436 11.57 14.15 0.97
C ILE A 436 10.42 14.82 1.76
N GLN A 437 10.74 15.63 2.75
CA GLN A 437 9.74 16.34 3.56
C GLN A 437 8.96 17.36 2.71
N TRP A 438 9.66 18.14 1.90
CA TRP A 438 9.05 19.07 0.94
C TRP A 438 8.09 18.34 0.00
N LEU A 439 8.52 17.25 -0.63
CA LEU A 439 7.68 16.49 -1.56
C LEU A 439 6.40 15.97 -0.89
N ARG A 440 6.51 15.46 0.32
CA ARG A 440 5.35 14.98 1.09
C ARG A 440 4.38 16.11 1.43
N SER A 441 4.90 17.28 1.79
CA SER A 441 4.09 18.47 2.06
C SER A 441 3.38 18.95 0.78
N GLU A 442 4.08 18.99 -0.34
CA GLU A 442 3.49 19.38 -1.61
C GLU A 442 2.45 18.39 -2.10
N CYS A 443 2.69 17.08 -2.03
CA CYS A 443 1.66 16.08 -2.35
C CYS A 443 0.40 16.24 -1.51
N TRP A 444 0.55 16.53 -0.19
CA TRP A 444 -0.58 16.81 0.67
C TRP A 444 -1.34 18.07 0.23
N ARG A 445 -0.61 19.13 -0.09
CA ARG A 445 -1.18 20.44 -0.47
C ARG A 445 -1.93 20.39 -1.80
N VAL A 446 -1.36 19.72 -2.84
CA VAL A 446 -1.88 19.81 -4.22
C VAL A 446 -2.65 18.58 -4.68
N ALA A 447 -2.40 17.41 -4.11
CA ALA A 447 -3.03 16.13 -4.45
C ALA A 447 -3.70 15.46 -3.24
N GLY A 448 -4.05 16.24 -2.22
CA GLY A 448 -4.79 15.80 -1.03
C GLY A 448 -6.25 15.55 -1.32
N VAL A 449 -7.10 15.85 -0.31
CA VAL A 449 -8.56 15.63 -0.40
C VAL A 449 -9.20 16.53 -1.46
N ASP A 450 -8.83 17.81 -1.49
CA ASP A 450 -9.23 18.78 -2.52
C ASP A 450 -8.02 19.13 -3.39
N ARG A 451 -8.21 19.16 -4.71
CA ARG A 451 -7.14 19.31 -5.71
C ARG A 451 -7.44 20.43 -6.68
N SER A 452 -6.37 21.07 -7.21
CA SER A 452 -6.48 22.04 -8.29
C SER A 452 -5.40 21.82 -9.35
N ALA A 453 -5.72 22.05 -10.63
CA ALA A 453 -4.78 21.83 -11.73
C ALA A 453 -3.49 22.66 -11.58
N HIS A 454 -3.61 23.94 -11.22
CA HIS A 454 -2.48 24.86 -11.13
C HIS A 454 -1.41 24.38 -10.14
N GLY A 455 -1.78 24.06 -8.90
CA GLY A 455 -0.83 23.59 -7.89
C GLY A 455 -0.13 22.28 -8.29
N MET A 456 -0.88 21.34 -8.90
CA MET A 456 -0.31 20.07 -9.38
C MET A 456 0.70 20.28 -10.51
N GLN A 457 0.42 21.20 -11.46
CA GLN A 457 1.32 21.53 -12.58
C GLN A 457 2.65 22.11 -12.10
N ASP A 458 2.64 22.99 -11.10
CA ASP A 458 3.85 23.61 -10.55
C ASP A 458 4.76 22.58 -9.89
N VAL A 459 4.19 21.70 -9.04
CA VAL A 459 4.94 20.62 -8.39
C VAL A 459 5.50 19.66 -9.43
N LEU A 460 4.69 19.25 -10.41
CA LEU A 460 5.11 18.32 -11.46
C LEU A 460 6.26 18.92 -12.31
N LYS A 461 6.21 20.22 -12.63
CA LYS A 461 7.29 20.92 -13.32
C LYS A 461 8.59 20.87 -12.51
N THR A 462 8.51 21.04 -11.21
CA THR A 462 9.67 20.94 -10.31
C THR A 462 10.24 19.53 -10.29
N LEU A 463 9.40 18.49 -10.17
CA LEU A 463 9.82 17.08 -10.17
C LEU A 463 10.47 16.67 -11.49
N ARG A 464 9.90 17.09 -12.64
CA ARG A 464 10.46 16.80 -13.97
C ARG A 464 11.86 17.39 -14.18
N LYS A 465 12.21 18.46 -13.46
CA LYS A 465 13.57 19.02 -13.47
C LYS A 465 14.50 18.32 -12.47
N ALA A 466 14.00 18.00 -11.28
CA ALA A 466 14.80 17.46 -10.19
C ALA A 466 15.15 15.96 -10.37
N THR A 467 14.21 15.15 -10.91
CA THR A 467 14.41 13.70 -11.05
C THR A 467 15.60 13.33 -11.93
N PRO A 468 15.78 13.89 -13.15
CA PRO A 468 16.96 13.58 -13.97
C PRO A 468 18.29 13.98 -13.31
N ILE A 469 18.29 15.07 -12.53
CA ILE A 469 19.50 15.50 -11.80
C ILE A 469 19.86 14.45 -10.75
N LEU A 470 18.87 13.98 -10.00
CA LEU A 470 19.07 12.93 -9.00
C LEU A 470 19.53 11.60 -9.64
N GLU A 471 18.92 11.19 -10.76
CA GLU A 471 19.27 9.97 -11.49
C GLU A 471 20.71 9.98 -12.04
N ALA A 472 21.22 11.15 -12.40
CA ALA A 472 22.58 11.32 -12.91
C ALA A 472 23.66 11.27 -11.82
N MET A 473 23.30 11.24 -10.53
CA MET A 473 24.27 11.22 -9.44
C MET A 473 25.00 9.89 -9.34
N THR A 474 26.29 9.95 -8.99
CA THR A 474 27.21 8.81 -9.00
C THR A 474 26.66 7.54 -8.30
N PRO A 475 26.11 7.56 -7.07
CA PRO A 475 25.58 6.34 -6.44
C PRO A 475 24.45 5.67 -7.22
N LEU A 476 23.51 6.46 -7.78
CA LEU A 476 22.40 5.92 -8.56
C LEU A 476 22.86 5.46 -9.95
N LYS A 477 23.78 6.21 -10.59
CA LYS A 477 24.35 5.85 -11.89
C LYS A 477 25.14 4.52 -11.79
N LEU A 478 25.99 4.36 -10.79
CA LEU A 478 26.73 3.11 -10.55
C LEU A 478 25.78 1.93 -10.33
N MET A 479 24.68 2.14 -9.59
CA MET A 479 23.65 1.13 -9.39
C MET A 479 22.99 0.73 -10.71
N GLN A 480 22.62 1.71 -11.55
CA GLN A 480 21.93 1.50 -12.82
C GLN A 480 22.82 0.82 -13.88
N GLU A 481 24.11 1.14 -13.91
CA GLU A 481 25.09 0.61 -14.86
C GLU A 481 25.68 -0.74 -14.44
N GLN A 482 25.35 -1.25 -13.24
CA GLN A 482 25.89 -2.51 -12.75
C GLN A 482 25.42 -3.70 -13.62
N HIS A 483 26.40 -4.40 -14.19
CA HIS A 483 26.12 -5.61 -15.00
C HIS A 483 25.62 -6.77 -14.11
N PRO A 484 24.67 -7.62 -14.59
CA PRO A 484 24.12 -8.72 -13.81
C PRO A 484 25.12 -9.75 -13.27
N GLU A 485 26.26 -9.89 -13.90
CA GLU A 485 27.33 -10.83 -13.48
C GLU A 485 28.28 -10.25 -12.42
N ARG A 486 28.09 -8.98 -12.02
CA ARG A 486 28.97 -8.28 -11.08
C ARG A 486 28.29 -8.04 -9.75
N SER A 487 29.06 -8.06 -8.68
CA SER A 487 28.65 -7.54 -7.38
C SER A 487 29.55 -6.38 -6.97
N THR A 488 28.97 -5.39 -6.29
CA THR A 488 29.71 -4.21 -5.80
C THR A 488 29.62 -4.15 -4.28
N LEU A 489 30.73 -3.93 -3.61
CA LEU A 489 30.77 -3.68 -2.18
C LEU A 489 30.74 -2.16 -1.93
N LEU A 490 29.80 -1.72 -1.11
CA LEU A 490 29.62 -0.33 -0.69
C LEU A 490 30.05 -0.19 0.77
N ASP A 491 30.81 0.84 1.08
CA ASP A 491 31.02 1.24 2.47
C ASP A 491 29.71 1.71 3.12
N GLU A 492 29.72 1.91 4.44
CA GLU A 492 28.51 2.28 5.19
C GLU A 492 27.95 3.64 4.77
N SER A 493 28.81 4.60 4.45
CA SER A 493 28.40 5.96 4.02
C SER A 493 27.69 5.92 2.68
N ARG A 494 28.32 5.29 1.67
CA ARG A 494 27.73 5.13 0.32
C ARG A 494 26.44 4.31 0.34
N ARG A 495 26.39 3.27 1.17
CA ARG A 495 25.16 2.49 1.37
C ARG A 495 24.02 3.34 1.94
N ALA A 496 24.31 4.14 2.97
CA ALA A 496 23.34 5.02 3.58
C ALA A 496 22.84 6.11 2.62
N GLU A 497 23.76 6.69 1.86
CA GLU A 497 23.49 7.68 0.82
C GLU A 497 22.60 7.08 -0.29
N LEU A 498 22.99 5.93 -0.87
CA LEU A 498 22.22 5.24 -1.89
C LEU A 498 20.80 4.90 -1.42
N ASN A 499 20.64 4.45 -0.17
CA ASN A 499 19.32 4.19 0.39
C ASN A 499 18.45 5.45 0.44
N LEU A 500 19.01 6.59 0.83
CA LEU A 500 18.27 7.84 0.95
C LEU A 500 17.95 8.44 -0.44
N MET A 501 18.88 8.35 -1.38
CA MET A 501 18.66 8.74 -2.78
C MET A 501 17.56 7.90 -3.43
N LEU A 502 17.55 6.57 -3.22
CA LEU A 502 16.48 5.69 -3.69
C LEU A 502 15.13 6.03 -3.05
N ASP A 503 15.13 6.41 -1.78
CA ASP A 503 13.91 6.86 -1.11
C ASP A 503 13.34 8.13 -1.72
N LEU A 504 14.18 9.08 -2.10
CA LEU A 504 13.78 10.30 -2.80
C LEU A 504 13.35 10.00 -4.24
N LEU A 505 14.14 9.22 -4.99
CA LEU A 505 13.89 8.90 -6.39
C LEU A 505 12.53 8.19 -6.58
N HIS A 506 12.27 7.13 -5.81
CA HIS A 506 10.99 6.40 -5.91
C HIS A 506 9.80 7.28 -5.55
N ARG A 507 9.95 8.18 -4.56
CA ARG A 507 8.90 9.16 -4.24
C ARG A 507 8.69 10.19 -5.35
N GLN A 508 9.76 10.72 -5.93
CA GLN A 508 9.66 11.66 -7.06
C GLN A 508 8.96 11.04 -8.26
N GLN A 509 9.33 9.81 -8.62
CA GLN A 509 8.73 9.08 -9.73
C GLN A 509 7.26 8.75 -9.47
N SER A 510 6.94 8.16 -8.31
CA SER A 510 5.56 7.82 -7.95
C SER A 510 4.68 9.06 -7.80
N SER A 511 5.21 10.17 -7.25
CA SER A 511 4.47 11.43 -7.18
C SER A 511 4.27 12.07 -8.55
N SER A 512 5.25 12.00 -9.45
CA SER A 512 5.09 12.50 -10.83
C SER A 512 3.99 11.73 -11.56
N LEU A 513 3.98 10.39 -11.46
CA LEU A 513 2.94 9.54 -12.06
C LEU A 513 1.55 9.84 -11.47
N LEU A 514 1.46 10.00 -10.15
CA LEU A 514 0.23 10.39 -9.46
C LEU A 514 -0.30 11.74 -9.97
N LEU A 515 0.56 12.76 -10.02
CA LEU A 515 0.18 14.11 -10.46
C LEU A 515 -0.22 14.14 -11.94
N ASP A 516 0.50 13.39 -12.79
CA ASP A 516 0.15 13.24 -14.21
C ASP A 516 -1.24 12.59 -14.36
N ALA A 517 -1.55 11.52 -13.62
CA ALA A 517 -2.87 10.90 -13.62
C ALA A 517 -3.96 11.84 -13.10
N CYS A 518 -3.69 12.59 -12.01
CA CYS A 518 -4.62 13.59 -11.49
C CYS A 518 -4.93 14.72 -12.47
N LEU A 519 -3.93 15.18 -13.22
CA LEU A 519 -4.09 16.23 -14.24
C LEU A 519 -4.81 15.70 -15.48
N PHE A 520 -4.54 14.45 -15.86
CA PHE A 520 -5.15 13.77 -17.00
C PHE A 520 -6.65 13.61 -16.82
N ARG A 521 -7.12 13.13 -15.64
CA ARG A 521 -8.54 12.96 -15.33
C ARG A 521 -9.20 14.32 -15.06
N LYS A 522 -10.07 14.76 -15.98
CA LYS A 522 -10.77 16.04 -15.89
C LYS A 522 -12.22 15.86 -15.41
N GLU A 523 -12.36 15.24 -14.26
CA GLU A 523 -13.64 15.07 -13.54
C GLU A 523 -13.37 14.93 -12.03
N SER A 524 -14.41 14.82 -11.21
CA SER A 524 -14.33 14.42 -9.81
C SER A 524 -15.12 13.13 -9.59
N ARG A 525 -14.45 12.10 -9.03
CA ARG A 525 -15.04 10.77 -8.77
C ARG A 525 -14.33 10.11 -7.60
N GLY A 526 -15.08 9.59 -6.61
CA GLY A 526 -14.54 8.88 -5.46
C GLY A 526 -13.42 9.63 -4.74
N GLY A 527 -12.23 9.02 -4.61
CA GLY A 527 -11.05 9.60 -3.98
C GLY A 527 -10.36 10.72 -4.77
N HIS A 528 -10.76 10.95 -6.01
CA HIS A 528 -10.24 12.04 -6.85
C HIS A 528 -11.25 13.19 -6.93
N PHE A 529 -10.97 14.28 -6.21
CA PHE A 529 -11.83 15.47 -6.25
C PHE A 529 -11.01 16.70 -6.68
N ARG A 530 -11.46 17.34 -7.77
CA ARG A 530 -10.88 18.56 -8.34
C ARG A 530 -11.85 19.73 -8.26
N ASN A 531 -11.42 20.83 -7.67
CA ASN A 531 -12.23 22.04 -7.54
C ASN A 531 -12.56 22.69 -8.89
N ASP A 532 -11.68 22.51 -9.89
CA ASP A 532 -11.87 23.03 -11.26
C ASP A 532 -12.75 22.13 -12.15
N THR A 533 -13.01 20.88 -11.75
CA THR A 533 -13.91 19.93 -12.43
C THR A 533 -14.70 19.11 -11.41
N PRO A 534 -15.65 19.71 -10.66
CA PRO A 534 -16.22 19.10 -9.43
C PRO A 534 -17.24 17.99 -9.66
N ALA A 535 -17.68 17.76 -10.90
CA ALA A 535 -18.69 16.76 -11.23
C ALA A 535 -18.10 15.52 -11.92
N PRO A 536 -18.69 14.33 -11.72
CA PRO A 536 -18.35 13.14 -12.49
C PRO A 536 -18.88 13.28 -13.92
N MET A 537 -18.15 12.73 -14.90
CA MET A 537 -18.50 12.78 -16.31
C MET A 537 -18.57 11.38 -16.93
N PRO A 538 -19.60 11.04 -17.73
CA PRO A 538 -19.76 9.71 -18.32
C PRO A 538 -18.55 9.23 -19.15
N GLN A 539 -17.93 10.13 -19.92
CA GLN A 539 -16.75 9.79 -20.75
C GLN A 539 -15.52 9.38 -19.94
N TRP A 540 -15.47 9.71 -18.65
CA TRP A 540 -14.42 9.33 -17.72
C TRP A 540 -14.73 8.04 -16.94
N CYS A 541 -15.81 7.32 -17.26
CA CYS A 541 -16.07 5.98 -16.72
C CYS A 541 -15.10 4.98 -17.36
N ARG A 542 -13.81 5.22 -17.20
CA ARG A 542 -12.67 4.48 -17.78
C ARG A 542 -11.48 4.59 -16.83
N HIS A 543 -10.65 3.55 -16.79
CA HIS A 543 -9.39 3.56 -16.08
C HIS A 543 -8.39 4.49 -16.79
N SER A 544 -7.62 5.26 -16.05
CA SER A 544 -6.43 5.92 -16.58
C SER A 544 -5.29 4.91 -16.72
N ARG A 545 -4.48 5.01 -17.77
CA ARG A 545 -3.39 4.06 -18.01
C ARG A 545 -2.13 4.78 -18.47
N GLN A 546 -1.03 4.50 -17.79
CA GLN A 546 0.30 5.05 -18.04
C GLN A 546 1.24 3.91 -18.45
N VAL A 547 1.96 4.10 -19.55
CA VAL A 547 3.03 3.20 -20.03
C VAL A 547 4.24 4.05 -20.36
N LYS A 548 5.43 3.64 -19.90
CA LYS A 548 6.66 4.40 -20.10
C LYS A 548 6.93 4.66 -21.59
N GLY A 549 7.19 5.91 -21.94
CA GLY A 549 7.42 6.34 -23.33
C GLY A 549 6.15 6.55 -24.16
N GLN A 550 4.96 6.42 -23.57
CA GLN A 550 3.69 6.66 -24.25
C GLN A 550 2.90 7.80 -23.58
N ALA A 551 2.01 8.42 -24.34
CA ALA A 551 1.04 9.35 -23.77
C ALA A 551 0.07 8.60 -22.84
N ILE A 552 -0.43 9.30 -21.81
CA ILE A 552 -1.44 8.73 -20.91
C ILE A 552 -2.70 8.44 -21.73
N GLY A 553 -3.19 7.22 -21.60
CA GLY A 553 -4.40 6.74 -22.25
C GLY A 553 -5.47 6.30 -21.26
N THR A 554 -6.50 5.65 -21.78
CA THR A 554 -7.57 5.05 -20.98
C THR A 554 -7.84 3.60 -21.39
N ARG A 555 -8.32 2.79 -20.42
CA ARG A 555 -8.85 1.44 -20.64
C ARG A 555 -10.34 1.42 -20.27
N ALA A 556 -11.15 0.69 -21.01
CA ALA A 556 -12.55 0.47 -20.64
C ALA A 556 -12.65 -0.34 -19.34
N VAL A 557 -13.69 -0.06 -18.55
CA VAL A 557 -14.10 -0.92 -17.43
C VAL A 557 -14.64 -2.23 -18.01
N THR A 558 -14.25 -3.36 -17.44
CA THR A 558 -14.78 -4.68 -17.84
C THR A 558 -16.04 -5.01 -17.05
N SER A 559 -17.03 -5.61 -17.70
CA SER A 559 -18.35 -5.94 -17.13
C SER A 559 -18.31 -7.19 -16.25
#